data_c4d4eba631d8280f0be9a3975a493c2e
#
_entry.id   c4d4eba631d8280f0be9a3975a493c2e
#
_cell.length_a   1.000
_cell.length_b   1.000
_cell.length_c   1.000
_cell.angle_alpha   90.00
_cell.angle_beta   90.00
_cell.angle_gamma   90.00
#
_symmetry.space_group_name_H-M   'P 1'
#
loop_
_entity.id
_entity.type
_entity.pdbx_description
1 polymer ?
#
loop_
_entity_poly.entity_id
_entity_poly.type
_entity_poly.pdbx_seq_one_letter_code
_entity_poly.pdbx_strand_id
1 'polypeptide(L)'
;MRRTFATALAALLLSAPAAAETLLIGNKGEDTLSLVALASGAELARLPTGKMPHEIAVSPDGKQAAVVAYGGTTIDVFDVAARRKVKTIDLSPNQRPHGLLWLADGRLVATAEGSESVAVVAPDGTVTSIATGQKGTHMVVVAPDNRTAYTANIGSGTVSVLDLQAGTKLRDLTIGGKPEGLALAKGGRELWVGDLDAPRVTVWDVATGAKVAELPVDPVAIRVLASPDDRLIATSNIGKGTISLFDAETRAPVKTIAVSEGDAARQVTLLFSADSKRLYAAETGVDKVAEIDVASGKVLRRIAAGKQGDGLAIAP
;
A
#
# COMPACT_ATOMS: atom_id res chain seq x y z
N MET A 1 -54.60 42.72 -24.00
CA MET A 1 -53.27 42.13 -24.16
C MET A 1 -52.58 42.18 -22.81
N ARG A 2 -52.53 41.04 -22.07
CA ARG A 2 -51.79 40.90 -20.77
C ARG A 2 -50.50 40.17 -21.07
N ARG A 3 -49.37 40.80 -20.83
CA ARG A 3 -48.02 40.17 -20.92
C ARG A 3 -47.69 39.57 -19.59
N THR A 4 -47.58 38.24 -19.53
CA THR A 4 -47.03 37.47 -18.42
C THR A 4 -45.52 37.45 -18.54
N PHE A 5 -44.83 38.01 -17.56
CA PHE A 5 -43.38 37.84 -17.39
C PHE A 5 -43.12 36.54 -16.64
N ALA A 6 -42.43 35.60 -17.29
CA ALA A 6 -41.90 34.41 -16.63
C ALA A 6 -40.53 34.73 -16.07
N THR A 7 -40.42 34.72 -14.76
CA THR A 7 -39.14 34.86 -14.05
C THR A 7 -38.46 33.48 -13.99
N ALA A 8 -37.37 33.31 -14.73
CA ALA A 8 -36.54 32.12 -14.64
C ALA A 8 -35.64 32.19 -13.38
N LEU A 9 -35.90 31.31 -12.44
CA LEU A 9 -35.07 31.13 -11.24
C LEU A 9 -33.84 30.24 -11.62
N ALA A 10 -32.67 30.85 -11.76
CA ALA A 10 -31.42 30.12 -11.95
C ALA A 10 -30.97 29.53 -10.60
N ALA A 11 -31.08 28.21 -10.45
CA ALA A 11 -30.52 27.48 -9.30
C ALA A 11 -28.99 27.42 -9.45
N LEU A 12 -28.29 28.19 -8.64
CA LEU A 12 -26.83 27.97 -8.44
C LEU A 12 -26.64 26.64 -7.73
N LEU A 13 -26.15 25.64 -8.45
CA LEU A 13 -25.58 24.42 -7.84
C LEU A 13 -24.24 24.80 -7.19
N LEU A 14 -24.26 25.06 -5.89
CA LEU A 14 -23.07 25.12 -5.08
C LEU A 14 -22.49 23.70 -5.02
N SER A 15 -21.47 23.43 -5.83
CA SER A 15 -20.66 22.23 -5.64
C SER A 15 -19.97 22.34 -4.27
N ALA A 16 -20.27 21.41 -3.37
CA ALA A 16 -19.49 21.29 -2.13
C ALA A 16 -18.01 21.17 -2.49
N PRO A 17 -17.11 21.87 -1.80
CA PRO A 17 -15.67 21.69 -2.02
C PRO A 17 -15.36 20.21 -1.79
N ALA A 18 -14.65 19.58 -2.73
CA ALA A 18 -14.11 18.25 -2.52
C ALA A 18 -13.27 18.28 -1.23
N ALA A 19 -13.46 17.28 -0.36
CA ALA A 19 -12.64 17.17 0.84
C ALA A 19 -11.16 17.21 0.44
N ALA A 20 -10.36 17.96 1.20
CA ALA A 20 -8.94 18.11 0.86
C ALA A 20 -8.21 16.83 1.21
N GLU A 21 -7.64 16.15 0.22
CA GLU A 21 -6.88 14.92 0.41
C GLU A 21 -5.73 15.11 1.40
N THR A 22 -5.58 14.12 2.28
CA THR A 22 -4.54 14.08 3.31
C THR A 22 -3.59 12.91 3.02
N LEU A 23 -2.32 13.22 2.75
CA LEU A 23 -1.26 12.23 2.68
C LEU A 23 -0.85 11.83 4.11
N LEU A 24 -0.86 10.55 4.38
CA LEU A 24 -0.46 9.93 5.63
C LEU A 24 0.92 9.30 5.43
N ILE A 25 1.87 9.59 6.35
CA ILE A 25 3.24 9.08 6.26
C ILE A 25 3.63 8.47 7.61
N GLY A 26 3.93 7.17 7.62
CA GLY A 26 4.45 6.47 8.79
C GLY A 26 5.94 6.72 8.94
N ASN A 27 6.36 7.43 9.99
CA ASN A 27 7.74 7.82 10.23
C ASN A 27 8.39 6.82 11.19
N LYS A 28 8.97 5.74 10.64
CA LYS A 28 9.47 4.62 11.46
C LYS A 28 10.68 4.93 12.31
N GLY A 29 11.44 5.99 11.97
CA GLY A 29 12.61 6.42 12.74
C GLY A 29 12.30 7.30 13.95
N GLU A 30 11.01 7.67 14.18
CA GLU A 30 10.58 8.52 15.30
C GLU A 30 9.21 8.15 15.88
N ASP A 31 8.66 6.99 15.50
CA ASP A 31 7.41 6.43 16.02
C ASP A 31 6.21 7.40 15.88
N THR A 32 6.05 8.01 14.70
CA THR A 32 4.98 8.98 14.43
C THR A 32 4.27 8.72 13.11
N LEU A 33 3.05 9.28 13.01
CA LEU A 33 2.26 9.41 11.79
C LEU A 33 2.15 10.90 11.44
N SER A 34 2.68 11.33 10.30
CA SER A 34 2.44 12.66 9.75
C SER A 34 1.16 12.67 8.91
N LEU A 35 0.33 13.69 9.14
CA LEU A 35 -0.82 14.05 8.32
C LEU A 35 -0.43 15.29 7.52
N VAL A 36 -0.44 15.21 6.20
CA VAL A 36 0.03 16.27 5.31
C VAL A 36 -1.07 16.66 4.34
N ALA A 37 -1.38 17.94 4.23
CA ALA A 37 -2.30 18.44 3.20
C ALA A 37 -1.70 18.15 1.82
N LEU A 38 -2.29 17.23 1.06
CA LEU A 38 -1.71 16.75 -0.19
C LEU A 38 -1.51 17.88 -1.20
N ALA A 39 -2.44 18.82 -1.31
CA ALA A 39 -2.37 19.91 -2.26
C ALA A 39 -1.16 20.85 -2.02
N SER A 40 -0.87 21.19 -0.77
CA SER A 40 0.19 22.15 -0.42
C SER A 40 1.50 21.49 0.02
N GLY A 41 1.47 20.23 0.48
CA GLY A 41 2.59 19.56 1.14
C GLY A 41 2.82 20.05 2.58
N ALA A 42 1.91 20.85 3.15
CA ALA A 42 2.03 21.33 4.53
C ALA A 42 1.64 20.25 5.54
N GLU A 43 2.47 20.02 6.56
CA GLU A 43 2.14 19.13 7.66
C GLU A 43 1.01 19.72 8.51
N LEU A 44 -0.08 18.97 8.66
CA LEU A 44 -1.27 19.36 9.42
C LEU A 44 -1.20 18.89 10.87
N ALA A 45 -0.57 17.76 11.09
CA ALA A 45 -0.36 17.15 12.40
C ALA A 45 0.71 16.07 12.34
N ARG A 46 1.36 15.82 13.48
CA ARG A 46 2.25 14.67 13.71
C ARG A 46 1.82 13.99 14.99
N LEU A 47 1.42 12.73 14.89
CA LEU A 47 0.76 11.99 15.96
C LEU A 47 1.64 10.81 16.40
N PRO A 48 1.73 10.50 17.70
CA PRO A 48 2.50 9.35 18.18
C PRO A 48 1.82 8.04 17.78
N THR A 49 2.63 7.07 17.33
CA THR A 49 2.23 5.70 17.04
C THR A 49 2.86 4.70 18.00
N GLY A 50 2.57 3.42 17.84
CA GLY A 50 3.45 2.36 18.34
C GLY A 50 4.80 2.38 17.62
N LYS A 51 5.72 1.50 18.06
CA LYS A 51 7.12 1.50 17.58
C LYS A 51 7.24 1.09 16.11
N MET A 52 8.06 1.84 15.37
CA MET A 52 8.42 1.56 13.98
C MET A 52 7.18 1.42 13.08
N PRO A 53 6.33 2.48 12.93
CA PRO A 53 5.17 2.39 12.07
C PRO A 53 5.58 2.04 10.64
N HIS A 54 4.85 1.09 10.02
CA HIS A 54 5.07 0.67 8.63
C HIS A 54 3.82 0.92 7.80
N GLU A 55 3.18 -0.14 7.30
CA GLU A 55 2.05 0.02 6.39
C GLU A 55 0.86 0.74 7.02
N ILE A 56 0.18 1.51 6.18
CA ILE A 56 -1.00 2.30 6.53
C ILE A 56 -2.16 1.88 5.63
N ALA A 57 -3.33 1.67 6.22
CA ALA A 57 -4.56 1.42 5.49
C ALA A 57 -5.64 2.43 5.89
N VAL A 58 -6.33 3.00 4.89
CA VAL A 58 -7.46 3.92 5.12
C VAL A 58 -8.75 3.13 5.12
N SER A 59 -9.68 3.48 6.01
CA SER A 59 -11.00 2.85 6.08
C SER A 59 -11.81 3.06 4.80
N PRO A 60 -12.74 2.15 4.46
CA PRO A 60 -13.54 2.27 3.22
C PRO A 60 -14.33 3.59 3.09
N ASP A 61 -14.68 4.22 4.22
CA ASP A 61 -15.36 5.51 4.25
C ASP A 61 -14.39 6.72 4.24
N GLY A 62 -13.08 6.45 4.20
CA GLY A 62 -12.03 7.47 4.15
C GLY A 62 -11.77 8.22 5.47
N LYS A 63 -12.50 7.92 6.57
CA LYS A 63 -12.45 8.73 7.80
C LYS A 63 -11.35 8.32 8.76
N GLN A 64 -10.92 7.07 8.71
CA GLN A 64 -9.93 6.54 9.63
C GLN A 64 -8.71 5.99 8.88
N ALA A 65 -7.58 5.99 9.56
CA ALA A 65 -6.34 5.35 9.12
C ALA A 65 -5.87 4.37 10.19
N ALA A 66 -5.54 3.17 9.78
CA ALA A 66 -4.90 2.15 10.60
C ALA A 66 -3.40 2.09 10.25
N VAL A 67 -2.55 1.98 11.27
CA VAL A 67 -1.09 1.95 11.14
C VAL A 67 -0.55 0.78 11.96
N VAL A 68 0.21 -0.12 11.34
CA VAL A 68 0.89 -1.20 12.08
C VAL A 68 2.11 -0.69 12.81
N ALA A 69 2.33 -1.18 14.03
CA ALA A 69 3.52 -0.95 14.82
C ALA A 69 4.47 -2.15 14.67
N TYR A 70 5.36 -2.13 13.68
CA TYR A 70 6.25 -3.25 13.35
C TYR A 70 7.19 -3.63 14.50
N GLY A 71 7.59 -2.68 15.33
CA GLY A 71 8.39 -2.93 16.53
C GLY A 71 7.60 -3.50 17.73
N GLY A 72 6.36 -3.90 17.53
CA GLY A 72 5.45 -4.39 18.57
C GLY A 72 4.44 -5.42 18.06
N THR A 73 3.21 -5.33 18.60
CA THR A 73 2.10 -6.24 18.32
C THR A 73 0.80 -5.48 18.06
N THR A 74 0.86 -4.20 17.66
CA THR A 74 -0.37 -3.38 17.66
C THR A 74 -0.66 -2.77 16.30
N ILE A 75 -1.94 -2.44 16.09
CA ILE A 75 -2.42 -1.51 15.08
C ILE A 75 -3.00 -0.29 15.81
N ASP A 76 -2.51 0.90 15.48
CA ASP A 76 -3.10 2.15 15.93
C ASP A 76 -4.09 2.67 14.90
N VAL A 77 -5.27 3.11 15.34
CA VAL A 77 -6.31 3.68 14.48
C VAL A 77 -6.47 5.16 14.81
N PHE A 78 -6.47 5.98 13.77
CA PHE A 78 -6.57 7.43 13.85
C PHE A 78 -7.83 7.94 13.14
N ASP A 79 -8.49 8.95 13.72
CA ASP A 79 -9.46 9.77 13.02
C ASP A 79 -8.69 10.84 12.24
N VAL A 80 -8.82 10.82 10.91
CA VAL A 80 -8.05 11.69 10.03
C VAL A 80 -8.48 13.15 10.17
N ALA A 81 -9.78 13.42 10.20
CA ALA A 81 -10.32 14.77 10.30
C ALA A 81 -10.08 15.38 11.67
N ALA A 82 -10.28 14.61 12.76
CA ALA A 82 -10.03 15.05 14.11
C ALA A 82 -8.54 15.04 14.49
N ARG A 83 -7.66 14.45 13.64
CA ARG A 83 -6.22 14.36 13.83
C ARG A 83 -5.84 13.81 15.20
N ARG A 84 -6.42 12.67 15.56
CA ARG A 84 -6.16 12.03 16.86
C ARG A 84 -6.24 10.52 16.77
N LYS A 85 -5.47 9.85 17.62
CA LYS A 85 -5.61 8.40 17.82
C LYS A 85 -6.94 8.12 18.50
N VAL A 86 -7.70 7.15 17.98
CA VAL A 86 -9.01 6.74 18.52
C VAL A 86 -9.00 5.36 19.15
N LYS A 87 -8.08 4.49 18.70
CA LYS A 87 -8.02 3.10 19.17
C LYS A 87 -6.61 2.54 18.99
N THR A 88 -6.22 1.63 19.86
CA THR A 88 -5.10 0.70 19.66
C THR A 88 -5.65 -0.71 19.73
N ILE A 89 -5.32 -1.54 18.75
CA ILE A 89 -5.74 -2.94 18.67
C ILE A 89 -4.49 -3.79 18.97
N ASP A 90 -4.57 -4.63 19.99
CA ASP A 90 -3.51 -5.60 20.28
C ASP A 90 -3.73 -6.85 19.42
N LEU A 91 -2.71 -7.21 18.65
CA LEU A 91 -2.71 -8.39 17.80
C LEU A 91 -2.11 -9.63 18.47
N SER A 92 -1.69 -9.53 19.75
CA SER A 92 -1.04 -10.66 20.42
C SER A 92 -1.83 -11.95 20.28
N PRO A 93 -1.18 -13.10 19.99
CA PRO A 93 0.27 -13.33 20.00
C PRO A 93 1.01 -12.97 18.69
N ASN A 94 0.35 -12.34 17.70
CA ASN A 94 0.95 -11.99 16.42
C ASN A 94 1.98 -10.86 16.60
N GLN A 95 3.21 -11.08 16.14
CA GLN A 95 4.34 -10.17 16.36
C GLN A 95 4.87 -9.59 15.07
N ARG A 96 5.42 -8.38 15.14
CA ARG A 96 6.01 -7.64 14.01
C ARG A 96 5.02 -7.52 12.85
N PRO A 97 3.85 -6.87 13.06
CA PRO A 97 2.88 -6.67 11.99
C PRO A 97 3.48 -5.75 10.92
N HIS A 98 3.35 -6.12 9.62
CA HIS A 98 3.94 -5.37 8.52
C HIS A 98 2.91 -4.97 7.45
N GLY A 99 2.57 -5.86 6.53
CA GLY A 99 1.57 -5.60 5.49
C GLY A 99 0.19 -5.37 6.11
N LEU A 100 -0.55 -4.36 5.65
CA LEU A 100 -1.85 -3.99 6.23
C LEU A 100 -2.84 -3.62 5.14
N LEU A 101 -4.04 -4.15 5.23
CA LEU A 101 -5.18 -3.78 4.39
C LEU A 101 -6.42 -3.54 5.25
N TRP A 102 -7.24 -2.58 4.84
CA TRP A 102 -8.59 -2.40 5.37
C TRP A 102 -9.59 -2.79 4.29
N LEU A 103 -10.29 -3.90 4.49
CA LEU A 103 -11.20 -4.46 3.50
C LEU A 103 -12.53 -3.70 3.47
N ALA A 104 -13.25 -3.80 2.35
CA ALA A 104 -14.54 -3.13 2.15
C ALA A 104 -15.62 -3.57 3.17
N ASP A 105 -15.51 -4.76 3.75
CA ASP A 105 -16.40 -5.26 4.79
C ASP A 105 -16.01 -4.82 6.21
N GLY A 106 -14.99 -3.98 6.34
CA GLY A 106 -14.52 -3.40 7.60
C GLY A 106 -13.48 -4.22 8.35
N ARG A 107 -13.09 -5.40 7.86
CA ARG A 107 -12.00 -6.18 8.44
C ARG A 107 -10.65 -5.52 8.15
N LEU A 108 -9.72 -5.60 9.13
CA LEU A 108 -8.30 -5.36 8.90
C LEU A 108 -7.58 -6.70 8.71
N VAL A 109 -6.65 -6.74 7.76
CA VAL A 109 -5.79 -7.90 7.52
C VAL A 109 -4.35 -7.43 7.65
N ALA A 110 -3.60 -8.00 8.59
CA ALA A 110 -2.20 -7.65 8.83
C ALA A 110 -1.33 -8.91 8.81
N THR A 111 -0.23 -8.88 8.07
CA THR A 111 0.81 -9.90 8.22
C THR A 111 1.51 -9.74 9.56
N ALA A 112 2.02 -10.81 10.12
CA ALA A 112 2.80 -10.82 11.35
C ALA A 112 4.10 -11.60 11.13
N GLU A 113 5.12 -10.89 10.67
CA GLU A 113 6.39 -11.44 10.24
C GLU A 113 7.09 -12.24 11.33
N GLY A 114 7.03 -11.76 12.57
CA GLY A 114 7.69 -12.39 13.72
C GLY A 114 7.00 -13.67 14.21
N SER A 115 5.77 -13.94 13.79
CA SER A 115 4.99 -15.12 14.19
C SER A 115 4.53 -15.99 13.01
N GLU A 116 5.04 -15.73 11.79
CA GLU A 116 4.74 -16.54 10.60
C GLU A 116 3.22 -16.71 10.38
N SER A 117 2.47 -15.59 10.50
CA SER A 117 1.01 -15.60 10.51
C SER A 117 0.41 -14.37 9.87
N VAL A 118 -0.90 -14.41 9.69
CA VAL A 118 -1.74 -13.26 9.30
C VAL A 118 -2.79 -13.07 10.39
N ALA A 119 -2.88 -11.85 10.93
CA ALA A 119 -3.95 -11.44 11.83
C ALA A 119 -5.10 -10.87 11.01
N VAL A 120 -6.31 -11.34 11.28
CA VAL A 120 -7.57 -10.79 10.77
C VAL A 120 -8.33 -10.18 11.93
N VAL A 121 -8.59 -8.87 11.85
CA VAL A 121 -9.35 -8.14 12.86
C VAL A 121 -10.74 -7.88 12.33
N ALA A 122 -11.75 -8.43 12.98
CA ALA A 122 -13.14 -8.18 12.65
C ALA A 122 -13.58 -6.75 13.04
N PRO A 123 -14.69 -6.22 12.49
CA PRO A 123 -15.19 -4.88 12.82
C PRO A 123 -15.49 -4.68 14.31
N ASP A 124 -15.86 -5.73 15.03
CA ASP A 124 -16.08 -5.72 16.48
C ASP A 124 -14.79 -5.70 17.31
N GLY A 125 -13.62 -5.83 16.64
CA GLY A 125 -12.30 -5.87 17.26
C GLY A 125 -11.80 -7.27 17.60
N THR A 126 -12.55 -8.33 17.32
CA THR A 126 -12.08 -9.72 17.49
C THR A 126 -10.90 -10.00 16.57
N VAL A 127 -9.81 -10.51 17.11
CA VAL A 127 -8.60 -10.88 16.39
C VAL A 127 -8.52 -12.38 16.20
N THR A 128 -8.39 -12.83 14.96
CA THR A 128 -8.11 -14.22 14.62
C THR A 128 -6.77 -14.32 13.91
N SER A 129 -6.12 -15.48 14.00
CA SER A 129 -4.77 -15.68 13.44
C SER A 129 -4.78 -16.84 12.46
N ILE A 130 -4.17 -16.68 11.30
CA ILE A 130 -3.99 -17.72 10.29
C ILE A 130 -2.49 -18.01 10.19
N ALA A 131 -2.06 -19.18 10.64
CA ALA A 131 -0.66 -19.58 10.53
C ALA A 131 -0.29 -19.81 9.06
N THR A 132 0.78 -19.16 8.58
CA THR A 132 1.39 -19.46 7.29
C THR A 132 2.43 -20.57 7.42
N GLY A 133 3.09 -20.68 8.58
CA GLY A 133 4.22 -21.58 8.81
C GLY A 133 5.39 -21.30 7.87
N GLN A 134 5.47 -20.05 7.39
CA GLN A 134 6.46 -19.58 6.43
C GLN A 134 7.25 -18.42 7.02
N LYS A 135 8.58 -18.46 6.93
CA LYS A 135 9.46 -17.44 7.50
C LYS A 135 9.30 -16.11 6.77
N GLY A 136 9.13 -15.05 7.56
CA GLY A 136 9.07 -13.69 7.04
C GLY A 136 7.80 -13.42 6.24
N THR A 137 6.61 -13.74 6.78
CA THR A 137 5.30 -13.38 6.23
C THR A 137 5.15 -11.86 6.25
N HIS A 138 5.41 -11.19 5.13
CA HIS A 138 5.74 -9.77 5.05
C HIS A 138 4.64 -8.91 4.41
N MET A 139 4.44 -9.00 3.10
CA MET A 139 3.39 -8.26 2.39
C MET A 139 2.14 -9.11 2.19
N VAL A 140 0.99 -8.44 2.05
CA VAL A 140 -0.29 -9.09 1.76
C VAL A 140 -1.05 -8.33 0.69
N VAL A 141 -1.70 -9.07 -0.20
CA VAL A 141 -2.74 -8.58 -1.10
C VAL A 141 -3.96 -9.48 -0.99
N VAL A 142 -5.16 -8.91 -1.16
CA VAL A 142 -6.42 -9.65 -1.10
C VAL A 142 -7.12 -9.55 -2.44
N ALA A 143 -7.62 -10.67 -2.93
CA ALA A 143 -8.37 -10.73 -4.18
C ALA A 143 -9.69 -9.93 -4.09
N PRO A 144 -10.29 -9.55 -5.23
CA PRO A 144 -11.56 -8.81 -5.25
C PRO A 144 -12.74 -9.52 -4.58
N ASP A 145 -12.61 -10.83 -4.29
CA ASP A 145 -13.60 -11.60 -3.54
C ASP A 145 -13.62 -11.30 -2.03
N ASN A 146 -12.70 -10.47 -1.52
CA ASN A 146 -12.48 -10.17 -0.09
C ASN A 146 -12.27 -11.42 0.77
N ARG A 147 -11.89 -12.55 0.18
CA ARG A 147 -11.72 -13.85 0.82
C ARG A 147 -10.35 -14.45 0.63
N THR A 148 -9.85 -14.42 -0.61
CA THR A 148 -8.56 -15.02 -0.94
C THR A 148 -7.43 -14.00 -0.73
N ALA A 149 -6.49 -14.32 0.15
CA ALA A 149 -5.30 -13.49 0.40
C ALA A 149 -4.02 -14.19 -0.06
N TYR A 150 -3.04 -13.40 -0.47
CA TYR A 150 -1.70 -13.83 -0.87
C TYR A 150 -0.68 -13.11 -0.01
N THR A 151 0.24 -13.85 0.60
CA THR A 151 1.30 -13.25 1.43
C THR A 151 2.68 -13.64 0.95
N ALA A 152 3.55 -12.65 0.76
CA ALA A 152 4.95 -12.89 0.48
C ALA A 152 5.68 -13.36 1.74
N ASN A 153 6.45 -14.44 1.61
CA ASN A 153 7.24 -15.02 2.70
C ASN A 153 8.71 -14.93 2.34
N ILE A 154 9.35 -13.82 2.71
CA ILE A 154 10.70 -13.44 2.28
C ILE A 154 11.72 -14.53 2.63
N GLY A 155 11.65 -15.07 3.85
CA GLY A 155 12.61 -16.04 4.36
C GLY A 155 12.40 -17.46 3.83
N SER A 156 11.22 -17.77 3.29
CA SER A 156 10.88 -19.09 2.74
C SER A 156 10.89 -19.15 1.21
N GLY A 157 10.97 -18.00 0.52
CA GLY A 157 10.91 -17.97 -0.94
C GLY A 157 9.56 -18.41 -1.51
N THR A 158 8.46 -18.16 -0.78
CA THR A 158 7.12 -18.63 -1.12
C THR A 158 6.10 -17.49 -1.07
N VAL A 159 4.94 -17.73 -1.69
CA VAL A 159 3.71 -16.97 -1.44
C VAL A 159 2.68 -17.91 -0.88
N SER A 160 2.13 -17.63 0.30
CA SER A 160 1.02 -18.40 0.87
C SER A 160 -0.31 -17.89 0.32
N VAL A 161 -1.21 -18.82 -0.01
CA VAL A 161 -2.60 -18.56 -0.39
C VAL A 161 -3.49 -18.90 0.78
N LEU A 162 -4.27 -17.94 1.25
CA LEU A 162 -5.09 -18.04 2.46
C LEU A 162 -6.58 -17.85 2.14
N ASP A 163 -7.43 -18.54 2.86
CA ASP A 163 -8.87 -18.28 2.92
C ASP A 163 -9.17 -17.50 4.21
N LEU A 164 -9.41 -16.19 4.07
CA LEU A 164 -9.69 -15.30 5.21
C LEU A 164 -11.03 -15.59 5.90
N GLN A 165 -11.99 -16.20 5.19
CA GLN A 165 -13.29 -16.56 5.76
C GLN A 165 -13.21 -17.86 6.56
N ALA A 166 -12.53 -18.87 6.02
CA ALA A 166 -12.31 -20.14 6.70
C ALA A 166 -11.23 -20.05 7.79
N GLY A 167 -10.39 -19.01 7.76
CA GLY A 167 -9.27 -18.84 8.68
C GLY A 167 -8.16 -19.86 8.47
N THR A 168 -7.90 -20.28 7.22
CA THR A 168 -6.96 -21.37 6.91
C THR A 168 -6.03 -21.04 5.76
N LYS A 169 -4.83 -21.63 5.79
CA LYS A 169 -3.94 -21.66 4.64
C LYS A 169 -4.37 -22.73 3.65
N LEU A 170 -4.52 -22.38 2.39
CA LEU A 170 -4.90 -23.30 1.31
C LEU A 170 -3.69 -24.00 0.71
N ARG A 171 -2.65 -23.25 0.38
CA ARG A 171 -1.41 -23.75 -0.25
C ARG A 171 -0.30 -22.73 -0.19
N ASP A 172 0.91 -23.15 -0.56
CA ASP A 172 2.03 -22.28 -0.86
C ASP A 172 2.41 -22.37 -2.34
N LEU A 173 2.79 -21.23 -2.94
CA LEU A 173 3.42 -21.15 -4.26
C LEU A 173 4.92 -21.01 -4.04
N THR A 174 5.72 -21.89 -4.66
CA THR A 174 7.18 -21.79 -4.61
C THR A 174 7.64 -20.76 -5.64
N ILE A 175 8.05 -19.58 -5.16
CA ILE A 175 8.49 -18.46 -6.00
C ILE A 175 10.00 -18.54 -6.24
N GLY A 176 10.76 -18.93 -5.21
CA GLY A 176 12.21 -18.81 -5.15
C GLY A 176 12.65 -17.39 -4.79
N GLY A 177 13.95 -17.20 -4.59
CA GLY A 177 14.52 -15.91 -4.19
C GLY A 177 13.96 -15.40 -2.85
N LYS A 178 13.78 -14.07 -2.76
CA LYS A 178 13.15 -13.38 -1.62
C LYS A 178 11.96 -12.56 -2.07
N PRO A 179 10.77 -13.18 -2.22
CA PRO A 179 9.55 -12.47 -2.59
C PRO A 179 9.21 -11.43 -1.51
N GLU A 180 8.99 -10.19 -1.93
CA GLU A 180 8.65 -9.09 -1.01
C GLU A 180 7.41 -8.34 -1.48
N GLY A 181 7.50 -7.51 -2.53
CA GLY A 181 6.37 -6.77 -3.07
C GLY A 181 5.39 -7.67 -3.81
N LEU A 182 4.10 -7.47 -3.57
CA LEU A 182 3.01 -8.20 -4.21
C LEU A 182 2.01 -7.24 -4.83
N ALA A 183 1.51 -7.55 -6.02
CA ALA A 183 0.34 -6.92 -6.60
C ALA A 183 -0.53 -7.95 -7.34
N LEU A 184 -1.85 -7.74 -7.27
CA LEU A 184 -2.80 -8.45 -8.13
C LEU A 184 -3.13 -7.59 -9.35
N ALA A 185 -3.24 -8.20 -10.51
CA ALA A 185 -3.61 -7.57 -11.77
C ALA A 185 -4.68 -8.37 -12.50
N LYS A 186 -5.27 -7.77 -13.54
CA LYS A 186 -6.30 -8.39 -14.38
C LYS A 186 -7.50 -8.89 -13.56
N GLY A 187 -7.96 -8.04 -12.62
CA GLY A 187 -9.07 -8.40 -11.74
C GLY A 187 -8.73 -9.58 -10.82
N GLY A 188 -7.47 -9.73 -10.39
CA GLY A 188 -7.02 -10.78 -9.48
C GLY A 188 -6.61 -12.09 -10.14
N ARG A 189 -6.51 -12.15 -11.49
CA ARG A 189 -6.08 -13.36 -12.21
C ARG A 189 -4.58 -13.56 -12.24
N GLU A 190 -3.80 -12.50 -12.09
CA GLU A 190 -2.35 -12.54 -12.06
C GLU A 190 -1.81 -11.99 -10.77
N LEU A 191 -0.81 -12.66 -10.22
CA LEU A 191 -0.03 -12.21 -9.07
C LEU A 191 1.36 -11.82 -9.55
N TRP A 192 1.74 -10.56 -9.32
CA TRP A 192 3.05 -10.01 -9.61
C TRP A 192 3.88 -9.98 -8.33
N VAL A 193 5.12 -10.47 -8.39
CA VAL A 193 5.98 -10.68 -7.23
C VAL A 193 7.36 -10.09 -7.49
N GLY A 194 7.79 -9.14 -6.67
CA GLY A 194 9.14 -8.58 -6.65
C GLY A 194 10.12 -9.52 -5.92
N ASP A 195 11.37 -9.51 -6.34
CA ASP A 195 12.43 -10.35 -5.78
C ASP A 195 13.58 -9.47 -5.25
N LEU A 196 13.85 -9.55 -3.94
CA LEU A 196 14.97 -8.80 -3.33
C LEU A 196 16.35 -9.35 -3.72
N ASP A 197 16.44 -10.61 -4.11
CA ASP A 197 17.71 -11.27 -4.46
C ASP A 197 18.08 -11.13 -5.94
N ALA A 198 17.12 -10.75 -6.79
CA ALA A 198 17.34 -10.64 -8.22
C ALA A 198 16.62 -9.42 -8.84
N PRO A 199 17.21 -8.79 -9.89
CA PRO A 199 16.62 -7.62 -10.54
C PRO A 199 15.45 -8.05 -11.46
N ARG A 200 14.39 -8.58 -10.88
CA ARG A 200 13.23 -9.11 -11.62
C ARG A 200 11.93 -8.99 -10.86
N VAL A 201 10.85 -8.97 -11.61
CA VAL A 201 9.50 -9.24 -11.16
C VAL A 201 9.00 -10.49 -11.87
N THR A 202 8.39 -11.41 -11.13
CA THR A 202 7.77 -12.62 -11.69
C THR A 202 6.26 -12.50 -11.67
N VAL A 203 5.60 -13.05 -12.70
CA VAL A 203 4.14 -13.03 -12.84
C VAL A 203 3.62 -14.46 -12.81
N TRP A 204 2.57 -14.66 -12.01
CA TRP A 204 2.00 -15.97 -11.74
C TRP A 204 0.51 -15.98 -12.05
N ASP A 205 0.04 -17.00 -12.75
CA ASP A 205 -1.38 -17.26 -12.92
C ASP A 205 -1.95 -17.78 -11.60
N VAL A 206 -2.93 -17.06 -11.06
CA VAL A 206 -3.49 -17.33 -9.72
C VAL A 206 -4.22 -18.68 -9.66
N ALA A 207 -4.93 -19.06 -10.73
CA ALA A 207 -5.73 -20.28 -10.75
C ALA A 207 -4.85 -21.54 -10.77
N THR A 208 -3.83 -21.54 -11.63
CA THR A 208 -2.95 -22.71 -11.83
C THR A 208 -1.74 -22.70 -10.90
N GLY A 209 -1.32 -21.53 -10.42
CA GLY A 209 -0.08 -21.34 -9.67
C GLY A 209 1.17 -21.44 -10.55
N ALA A 210 1.03 -21.34 -11.89
CA ALA A 210 2.15 -21.39 -12.81
C ALA A 210 2.79 -20.00 -13.02
N LYS A 211 4.13 -19.95 -13.10
CA LYS A 211 4.84 -18.75 -13.55
C LYS A 211 4.57 -18.52 -15.04
N VAL A 212 4.02 -17.36 -15.38
CA VAL A 212 3.65 -17.00 -16.78
C VAL A 212 4.58 -15.95 -17.39
N ALA A 213 5.33 -15.20 -16.57
CA ALA A 213 6.34 -14.26 -17.06
C ALA A 213 7.42 -14.00 -15.99
N GLU A 214 8.58 -13.54 -16.48
CA GLU A 214 9.66 -12.99 -15.69
C GLU A 214 10.15 -11.74 -16.41
N LEU A 215 10.14 -10.60 -15.71
CA LEU A 215 10.39 -9.28 -16.28
C LEU A 215 11.60 -8.65 -15.61
N PRO A 216 12.59 -8.19 -16.39
CA PRO A 216 13.76 -7.53 -15.82
C PRO A 216 13.40 -6.14 -15.29
N VAL A 217 13.99 -5.77 -14.17
CA VAL A 217 13.91 -4.44 -13.56
C VAL A 217 15.28 -4.00 -13.07
N ASP A 218 15.41 -2.75 -12.65
CA ASP A 218 16.62 -2.34 -11.93
C ASP A 218 16.66 -3.00 -10.54
N PRO A 219 17.85 -3.27 -9.96
CA PRO A 219 17.94 -3.82 -8.62
C PRO A 219 17.55 -2.78 -7.58
N VAL A 220 16.97 -3.11 -6.50
CA VAL A 220 16.35 -4.31 -5.95
C VAL A 220 14.84 -4.09 -5.98
N ALA A 221 14.05 -5.00 -6.55
CA ALA A 221 12.60 -4.86 -6.66
C ALA A 221 11.92 -5.06 -5.29
N ILE A 222 11.76 -3.97 -4.51
CA ILE A 222 11.27 -4.05 -3.13
C ILE A 222 9.75 -3.90 -3.01
N ARG A 223 9.10 -3.10 -3.86
CA ARG A 223 7.64 -2.96 -3.89
C ARG A 223 7.09 -3.26 -5.28
N VAL A 224 5.94 -3.88 -5.31
CA VAL A 224 5.14 -4.04 -6.53
C VAL A 224 3.73 -3.55 -6.22
N LEU A 225 3.17 -2.70 -7.07
CA LEU A 225 1.88 -2.04 -6.85
C LEU A 225 1.10 -1.94 -8.16
N ALA A 226 -0.17 -2.34 -8.15
CA ALA A 226 -1.08 -2.11 -9.26
C ALA A 226 -1.71 -0.70 -9.15
N SER A 227 -1.91 -0.04 -10.29
CA SER A 227 -2.68 1.21 -10.33
C SER A 227 -4.16 0.95 -10.04
N PRO A 228 -4.91 1.90 -9.43
CA PRO A 228 -6.33 1.73 -9.13
C PRO A 228 -7.20 1.40 -10.34
N ASP A 229 -6.81 1.82 -11.54
CA ASP A 229 -7.51 1.51 -12.80
C ASP A 229 -7.11 0.15 -13.43
N ASP A 230 -6.28 -0.64 -12.74
CA ASP A 230 -5.76 -1.98 -13.13
C ASP A 230 -5.01 -1.97 -14.49
N ARG A 231 -4.45 -0.81 -14.90
CA ARG A 231 -3.76 -0.66 -16.19
C ARG A 231 -2.24 -0.71 -16.10
N LEU A 232 -1.69 -0.35 -14.95
CA LEU A 232 -0.24 -0.28 -14.74
C LEU A 232 0.18 -1.10 -13.52
N ILE A 233 1.38 -1.68 -13.63
CA ILE A 233 2.12 -2.19 -12.48
C ILE A 233 3.37 -1.34 -12.32
N ALA A 234 3.58 -0.85 -11.10
CA ALA A 234 4.79 -0.13 -10.70
C ALA A 234 5.64 -0.99 -9.78
N THR A 235 6.97 -0.94 -9.95
CA THR A 235 7.90 -1.53 -8.99
C THR A 235 8.95 -0.51 -8.58
N SER A 236 9.20 -0.42 -7.26
CA SER A 236 10.28 0.39 -6.68
C SER A 236 11.59 -0.39 -6.73
N ASN A 237 12.61 0.20 -7.31
CA ASN A 237 13.94 -0.40 -7.47
C ASN A 237 14.95 0.35 -6.58
N ILE A 238 15.05 -0.08 -5.31
CA ILE A 238 15.77 0.65 -4.25
C ILE A 238 17.27 0.81 -4.56
N GLY A 239 17.89 -0.17 -5.23
CA GLY A 239 19.33 -0.15 -5.52
C GLY A 239 19.76 0.90 -6.55
N LYS A 240 18.80 1.46 -7.30
CA LYS A 240 19.05 2.55 -8.27
C LYS A 240 18.20 3.79 -8.08
N GLY A 241 17.20 3.74 -7.19
CA GLY A 241 16.26 4.85 -7.01
C GLY A 241 15.37 5.08 -8.23
N THR A 242 14.99 3.99 -8.92
CA THR A 242 14.11 4.05 -10.10
C THR A 242 12.77 3.37 -9.83
N ILE A 243 11.79 3.67 -10.68
CA ILE A 243 10.51 2.95 -10.75
C ILE A 243 10.37 2.38 -12.15
N SER A 244 10.13 1.07 -12.25
CA SER A 244 9.73 0.45 -13.52
C SER A 244 8.21 0.40 -13.61
N LEU A 245 7.65 0.81 -14.76
CA LEU A 245 6.23 0.72 -15.06
C LEU A 245 6.01 -0.30 -16.17
N PHE A 246 5.00 -1.16 -15.97
CA PHE A 246 4.55 -2.17 -16.93
C PHE A 246 3.07 -1.97 -17.23
N ASP A 247 2.68 -2.30 -18.45
CA ASP A 247 1.28 -2.47 -18.82
C ASP A 247 0.74 -3.76 -18.19
N ALA A 248 -0.31 -3.65 -17.40
CA ALA A 248 -0.85 -4.78 -16.63
C ALA A 248 -1.48 -5.86 -17.54
N GLU A 249 -2.02 -5.47 -18.71
CA GLU A 249 -2.66 -6.44 -19.63
C GLU A 249 -1.64 -7.21 -20.45
N THR A 250 -0.67 -6.53 -21.04
CA THR A 250 0.31 -7.12 -21.95
C THR A 250 1.60 -7.55 -21.28
N ARG A 251 1.86 -7.07 -20.06
CA ARG A 251 3.12 -7.19 -19.30
C ARG A 251 4.31 -6.47 -19.97
N ALA A 252 4.05 -5.68 -21.00
CA ALA A 252 5.10 -4.94 -21.69
C ALA A 252 5.67 -3.83 -20.80
N PRO A 253 6.99 -3.57 -20.83
CA PRO A 253 7.57 -2.42 -20.16
C PRO A 253 7.05 -1.12 -20.80
N VAL A 254 6.57 -0.20 -19.97
CA VAL A 254 6.10 1.12 -20.41
C VAL A 254 7.23 2.15 -20.31
N LYS A 255 7.86 2.25 -19.15
CA LYS A 255 9.02 3.14 -18.91
C LYS A 255 9.71 2.80 -17.59
N THR A 256 10.96 3.28 -17.48
CA THR A 256 11.66 3.39 -16.20
C THR A 256 11.79 4.86 -15.84
N ILE A 257 11.41 5.23 -14.62
CA ILE A 257 11.42 6.59 -14.10
C ILE A 257 12.61 6.71 -13.14
N ALA A 258 13.53 7.63 -13.38
CA ALA A 258 14.54 8.01 -12.42
C ALA A 258 13.90 8.95 -11.39
N VAL A 259 13.83 8.51 -10.13
CA VAL A 259 13.22 9.28 -9.03
C VAL A 259 14.29 9.86 -8.14
N SER A 260 15.24 9.04 -7.71
CA SER A 260 16.32 9.40 -6.79
C SER A 260 17.68 9.18 -7.44
N GLU A 261 18.72 9.83 -6.91
CA GLU A 261 20.10 9.58 -7.33
C GLU A 261 20.68 8.41 -6.52
N GLY A 262 20.67 7.22 -7.14
CA GLY A 262 21.22 5.99 -6.54
C GLY A 262 20.40 5.46 -5.37
N ASP A 263 21.05 4.69 -4.52
CA ASP A 263 20.44 3.95 -3.39
C ASP A 263 20.33 4.74 -2.08
N ALA A 264 21.02 5.89 -1.98
CA ALA A 264 21.07 6.69 -0.76
C ALA A 264 19.68 7.16 -0.28
N ALA A 265 18.78 7.46 -1.21
CA ALA A 265 17.42 7.85 -0.91
C ALA A 265 16.56 6.68 -0.37
N ARG A 266 16.99 5.42 -0.58
CA ARG A 266 16.28 4.23 -0.14
C ARG A 266 14.79 4.31 -0.46
N GLN A 267 14.47 4.46 -1.75
CA GLN A 267 13.11 4.55 -2.24
C GLN A 267 12.40 3.20 -2.02
N VAL A 268 11.41 3.16 -1.14
CA VAL A 268 10.76 1.92 -0.72
C VAL A 268 9.30 1.90 -1.16
N THR A 269 8.42 2.48 -0.36
CA THR A 269 6.97 2.37 -0.57
C THR A 269 6.49 3.22 -1.72
N LEU A 270 5.57 2.66 -2.50
CA LEU A 270 4.88 3.32 -3.60
C LEU A 270 3.39 3.44 -3.28
N LEU A 271 2.77 4.52 -3.79
CA LEU A 271 1.33 4.76 -3.68
C LEU A 271 0.82 5.49 -4.93
N PHE A 272 -0.18 4.96 -5.61
CA PHE A 272 -0.88 5.70 -6.67
C PHE A 272 -1.95 6.64 -6.08
N SER A 273 -2.19 7.77 -6.75
CA SER A 273 -3.43 8.53 -6.55
C SER A 273 -4.64 7.73 -7.03
N ALA A 274 -5.82 8.03 -6.49
CA ALA A 274 -7.06 7.32 -6.85
C ALA A 274 -7.38 7.39 -8.36
N ASP A 275 -6.97 8.47 -9.04
CA ASP A 275 -7.15 8.65 -10.50
C ASP A 275 -6.00 8.04 -11.34
N SER A 276 -5.06 7.32 -10.71
CA SER A 276 -3.88 6.69 -11.34
C SER A 276 -2.91 7.65 -12.05
N LYS A 277 -3.07 8.98 -11.88
CA LYS A 277 -2.24 9.98 -12.60
C LYS A 277 -1.00 10.40 -11.84
N ARG A 278 -0.97 10.20 -10.52
CA ARG A 278 0.18 10.48 -9.67
C ARG A 278 0.68 9.20 -9.03
N LEU A 279 1.97 9.15 -8.82
CA LEU A 279 2.65 8.12 -8.05
C LEU A 279 3.47 8.82 -6.97
N TYR A 280 3.37 8.33 -5.75
CA TYR A 280 4.14 8.80 -4.61
C TYR A 280 5.15 7.73 -4.24
N ALA A 281 6.37 8.15 -3.97
CA ALA A 281 7.45 7.24 -3.58
C ALA A 281 8.10 7.74 -2.28
N ALA A 282 8.11 6.90 -1.25
CA ALA A 282 8.81 7.20 -0.02
C ALA A 282 10.32 7.09 -0.23
N GLU A 283 11.02 8.20 -0.16
CA GLU A 283 12.49 8.30 -0.15
C GLU A 283 12.97 8.24 1.31
N THR A 284 12.85 7.04 1.90
CA THR A 284 13.02 6.77 3.34
C THR A 284 14.39 7.20 3.88
N GLY A 285 15.44 7.13 3.05
CA GLY A 285 16.82 7.50 3.44
C GLY A 285 17.06 9.00 3.55
N VAL A 286 16.16 9.84 3.00
CA VAL A 286 16.28 11.30 2.96
C VAL A 286 15.05 12.05 3.49
N ASP A 287 14.15 11.31 4.18
CA ASP A 287 12.97 11.86 4.89
C ASP A 287 12.04 12.67 3.97
N LYS A 288 11.75 12.12 2.78
CA LYS A 288 10.90 12.77 1.76
C LYS A 288 9.97 11.79 1.10
N VAL A 289 8.91 12.32 0.48
CA VAL A 289 8.04 11.61 -0.45
C VAL A 289 8.10 12.34 -1.79
N ALA A 290 8.55 11.67 -2.83
CA ALA A 290 8.53 12.19 -4.20
C ALA A 290 7.11 12.06 -4.78
N GLU A 291 6.58 13.13 -5.36
CA GLU A 291 5.36 13.12 -6.17
C GLU A 291 5.74 13.10 -7.64
N ILE A 292 5.21 12.14 -8.39
CA ILE A 292 5.61 11.84 -9.75
C ILE A 292 4.38 11.90 -10.65
N ASP A 293 4.47 12.54 -11.80
CA ASP A 293 3.47 12.48 -12.85
C ASP A 293 3.67 11.19 -13.67
N VAL A 294 2.68 10.31 -13.64
CA VAL A 294 2.76 8.98 -14.26
C VAL A 294 2.94 9.09 -15.78
N ALA A 295 2.23 10.01 -16.44
CA ALA A 295 2.25 10.16 -17.89
C ALA A 295 3.63 10.61 -18.40
N SER A 296 4.21 11.65 -17.79
CA SER A 296 5.52 12.17 -18.19
C SER A 296 6.70 11.44 -17.54
N GLY A 297 6.50 10.80 -16.38
CA GLY A 297 7.56 10.23 -15.55
C GLY A 297 8.39 11.28 -14.81
N LYS A 298 7.92 12.53 -14.71
CA LYS A 298 8.66 13.61 -14.04
C LYS A 298 8.34 13.65 -12.55
N VAL A 299 9.38 13.80 -11.72
CA VAL A 299 9.20 14.19 -10.32
C VAL A 299 8.74 15.65 -10.31
N LEU A 300 7.55 15.90 -9.77
CA LEU A 300 6.93 17.23 -9.70
C LEU A 300 7.44 18.02 -8.51
N ARG A 301 7.51 17.36 -7.36
CA ARG A 301 7.99 17.93 -6.09
C ARG A 301 8.36 16.83 -5.10
N ARG A 302 8.97 17.25 -3.99
CA ARG A 302 9.21 16.42 -2.83
C ARG A 302 8.53 17.01 -1.62
N ILE A 303 7.74 16.19 -0.93
CA ILE A 303 7.02 16.52 0.29
C ILE A 303 7.89 16.07 1.46
N ALA A 304 8.03 16.92 2.48
CA ALA A 304 8.78 16.56 3.67
C ALA A 304 8.04 15.47 4.48
N ALA A 305 8.79 14.50 4.96
CA ALA A 305 8.35 13.47 5.90
C ALA A 305 9.04 13.66 7.26
N GLY A 306 8.64 12.89 8.27
CA GLY A 306 9.45 12.68 9.46
C GLY A 306 10.57 11.67 9.20
N LYS A 307 11.34 11.32 10.26
CA LYS A 307 12.49 10.42 10.12
C LYS A 307 12.08 9.06 9.57
N GLN A 308 12.76 8.66 8.49
CA GLN A 308 12.54 7.39 7.82
C GLN A 308 11.06 7.18 7.46
N GLY A 309 10.43 8.19 6.85
CA GLY A 309 9.09 8.05 6.30
C GLY A 309 9.01 6.89 5.32
N ASP A 310 8.05 5.96 5.52
CA ASP A 310 7.98 4.71 4.77
C ASP A 310 6.54 4.38 4.34
N GLY A 311 5.67 3.93 5.26
CA GLY A 311 4.28 3.65 4.93
C GLY A 311 3.54 4.89 4.41
N LEU A 312 2.78 4.72 3.32
CA LEU A 312 2.05 5.81 2.67
C LEU A 312 0.58 5.44 2.48
N ALA A 313 -0.32 6.39 2.72
CA ALA A 313 -1.72 6.30 2.29
C ALA A 313 -2.28 7.70 2.00
N ILE A 314 -3.38 7.78 1.22
CA ILE A 314 -4.12 9.03 1.00
C ILE A 314 -5.53 8.82 1.54
N ALA A 315 -5.97 9.72 2.43
CA ALA A 315 -7.36 9.83 2.86
C ALA A 315 -8.02 11.00 2.11
N PRO A 316 -9.28 10.82 1.65
CA PRO A 316 -10.04 11.83 0.90
C PRO A 316 -10.46 13.04 1.78
#